data_da507a5702fb8f049b151b9141ccbec8
#
_entry.id   da507a5702fb8f049b151b9141ccbec8
#
_cell.length_a   1.000
_cell.length_b   1.000
_cell.length_c   1.000
_cell.angle_alpha   90.00
_cell.angle_beta   90.00
_cell.angle_gamma   90.00
#
_symmetry.space_group_name_H-M   'P 1'
#
loop_
_entity.id
_entity.type
_entity.pdbx_description
1 polymer ?
#
loop_
_entity_poly.entity_id
_entity_poly.type
_entity_poly.pdbx_seq_one_letter_code
_entity_poly.pdbx_strand_id
1 'polypeptide(L)' 'MQAGYRAEVETRMKRLYARLSEKDRRRYAAVEADKLGHGGFEYIAKLFEMDPKTI' A
#
# COMPACT_ATOMS: atom_id res chain seq x y z
N MET A 1 -1.02 7.78 16.52
CA MET A 1 -0.70 8.20 15.16
C MET A 1 -1.45 7.36 14.15
N GLN A 2 -2.01 7.97 13.15
CA GLN A 2 -2.80 7.25 12.16
C GLN A 2 -1.92 6.68 11.05
N ALA A 3 -2.14 5.42 10.73
CA ALA A 3 -1.57 4.84 9.52
C ALA A 3 -2.46 5.26 8.36
N GLY A 4 -1.89 6.01 7.43
CA GLY A 4 -2.69 6.42 6.30
C GLY A 4 -2.17 7.68 5.64
N TYR A 5 -2.72 7.95 4.48
CA TYR A 5 -2.36 9.12 3.70
C TYR A 5 -3.61 9.90 3.32
N ARG A 6 -3.40 11.13 2.85
CA ARG A 6 -4.50 11.95 2.35
C ARG A 6 -5.09 11.32 1.09
N ALA A 7 -6.35 11.64 0.81
CA ALA A 7 -7.03 11.09 -0.36
C ALA A 7 -6.28 11.34 -1.67
N GLU A 8 -5.69 12.52 -1.81
CA GLU A 8 -4.89 12.85 -3.00
C GLU A 8 -3.70 11.93 -3.16
N VAL A 9 -3.02 11.67 -2.04
CA VAL A 9 -1.86 10.78 -2.03
C VAL A 9 -2.30 9.36 -2.35
N GLU A 10 -3.39 8.92 -1.75
CA GLU A 10 -3.93 7.58 -2.02
C GLU A 10 -4.27 7.38 -3.49
N THR A 11 -4.86 8.40 -4.12
CA THR A 11 -5.18 8.33 -5.54
C THR A 11 -3.91 8.14 -6.38
N ARG A 12 -2.86 8.88 -6.06
CA ARG A 12 -1.58 8.76 -6.76
C ARG A 12 -0.94 7.40 -6.53
N MET A 13 -1.03 6.90 -5.33
CA MET A 13 -0.49 5.58 -4.99
C MET A 13 -1.19 4.48 -5.77
N LYS A 14 -2.50 4.57 -5.86
CA LYS A 14 -3.28 3.59 -6.63
C LYS A 14 -2.92 3.61 -8.11
N ARG A 15 -2.70 4.80 -8.67
CA ARG A 15 -2.31 4.94 -10.08
C ARG A 15 -0.95 4.31 -10.32
N LEU A 16 0.00 4.59 -9.44
CA LEU A 16 1.32 3.99 -9.55
C LEU A 16 1.25 2.48 -9.42
N TYR A 17 0.52 2.02 -8.42
CA TYR A 17 0.35 0.60 -8.17
C TYR A 17 -0.21 -0.13 -9.39
N ALA A 18 -1.19 0.47 -10.06
CA ALA A 18 -1.81 -0.13 -11.23
C ALA A 18 -0.84 -0.30 -12.41
N ARG A 19 0.21 0.51 -12.45
CA ARG A 19 1.21 0.46 -13.52
C ARG A 19 2.34 -0.52 -13.26
N LEU A 20 2.48 -0.96 -12.02
CA LEU A 20 3.56 -1.85 -11.64
C LEU A 20 3.26 -3.28 -12.03
N SER A 21 4.32 -4.04 -12.28
CA SER A 21 4.19 -5.49 -12.45
C SER A 21 3.77 -6.11 -11.13
N GLU A 22 3.30 -7.34 -11.18
CA GLU A 22 2.86 -8.04 -9.99
C GLU A 22 3.95 -8.13 -8.92
N LYS A 23 5.17 -8.40 -9.35
CA LYS A 23 6.32 -8.46 -8.46
C LYS A 23 6.60 -7.10 -7.80
N ASP A 24 6.57 -6.04 -8.60
CA ASP A 24 6.82 -4.71 -8.10
C ASP A 24 5.70 -4.20 -7.22
N ARG A 25 4.47 -4.61 -7.49
CA ARG A 25 3.34 -4.28 -6.64
C ARG A 25 3.55 -4.78 -5.22
N ARG A 26 4.03 -6.02 -5.08
CA ARG A 26 4.30 -6.58 -3.76
C ARG A 26 5.39 -5.81 -3.05
N ARG A 27 6.46 -5.48 -3.75
CA ARG A 27 7.56 -4.70 -3.19
C ARG A 27 7.09 -3.33 -2.74
N TYR A 28 6.36 -2.67 -3.60
CA TYR A 28 5.88 -1.33 -3.29
C TYR A 28 4.96 -1.35 -2.07
N ALA A 29 4.02 -2.28 -2.04
CA ALA A 29 3.11 -2.41 -0.92
C ALA A 29 3.86 -2.70 0.39
N ALA A 30 4.85 -3.57 0.34
CA ALA A 30 5.65 -3.92 1.52
C ALA A 30 6.43 -2.72 2.04
N VAL A 31 7.03 -1.94 1.15
CA VAL A 31 7.79 -0.76 1.53
C VAL A 31 6.87 0.28 2.18
N GLU A 32 5.72 0.52 1.57
CA GLU A 32 4.77 1.49 2.12
C GLU A 32 4.24 1.03 3.49
N ALA A 33 3.93 -0.24 3.62
CA ALA A 33 3.47 -0.79 4.89
C ALA A 33 4.54 -0.65 5.97
N ASP A 34 5.78 -0.91 5.62
CA ASP A 34 6.90 -0.79 6.55
C ASP A 34 7.10 0.66 7.01
N LYS A 35 6.98 1.60 6.08
CA LYS A 35 7.13 3.02 6.40
C LYS A 35 6.06 3.49 7.39
N LEU A 36 4.88 2.96 7.29
CA LEU A 36 3.77 3.35 8.17
C LEU A 36 3.86 2.71 9.55
N GLY A 37 4.56 1.59 9.65
CA GLY A 37 4.71 0.90 10.92
C GLY A 37 3.46 0.16 11.35
N HIS A 38 3.13 0.26 12.62
CA HIS A 38 1.99 -0.47 13.19
C HIS A 38 0.69 -0.15 12.45
N GLY A 39 0.01 -1.18 12.00
CA GLY A 39 -1.24 -1.02 11.24
C GLY A 39 -1.04 -0.78 9.76
N GLY A 40 0.19 -0.57 9.31
CA GLY A 40 0.47 -0.28 7.92
C GLY A 40 0.07 -1.38 6.95
N PHE A 41 0.30 -2.64 7.34
CA PHE A 41 -0.06 -3.77 6.48
C PHE A 41 -1.55 -3.81 6.18
N GLU A 42 -2.37 -3.64 7.20
CA GLU A 42 -3.83 -3.66 7.02
C GLU A 42 -4.29 -2.49 6.17
N TYR A 43 -3.75 -1.33 6.44
CA TYR A 43 -4.11 -0.13 5.69
C TYR A 43 -3.76 -0.27 4.20
N ILE A 44 -2.53 -0.69 3.91
CA ILE A 44 -2.07 -0.83 2.53
C ILE A 44 -2.83 -1.95 1.81
N ALA A 45 -3.10 -3.05 2.50
CA ALA A 45 -3.86 -4.14 1.92
C ALA A 45 -5.26 -3.68 1.52
N LYS A 46 -5.91 -2.89 2.35
CA LYS A 46 -7.21 -2.32 2.03
C LYS A 46 -7.14 -1.33 0.88
N LEU A 47 -6.13 -0.47 0.91
CA LEU A 47 -5.97 0.57 -0.10
C LEU A 47 -5.82 -0.03 -1.50
N PHE A 48 -5.03 -1.09 -1.62
CA PHE A 48 -4.76 -1.75 -2.90
C PHE A 48 -5.62 -2.99 -3.12
N GLU A 49 -6.57 -3.26 -2.23
CA GLU A 49 -7.46 -4.42 -2.31
C GLU A 49 -6.69 -5.73 -2.42
N MET A 50 -5.65 -5.86 -1.59
CA MET A 50 -4.80 -7.03 -1.54
C MET A 50 -5.10 -7.87 -0.30
N ASP A 51 -4.77 -9.15 -0.39
CA ASP A 51 -4.76 -10.01 0.80
C ASP A 51 -3.53 -9.65 1.64
N PRO A 52 -3.69 -9.30 2.92
CA PRO A 52 -2.55 -8.96 3.79
C PRO A 52 -1.48 -10.04 3.84
N LYS A 53 -1.85 -11.27 3.63
CA LYS A 53 -0.90 -12.41 3.62
C LYS A 53 0.02 -12.39 2.42
N THR A 54 -0.32 -11.63 1.40
CA THR A 54 0.47 -11.55 0.17
C THR A 54 1.63 -10.56 0.28
N ILE A 55 1.56 -9.67 1.24
CA ILE A 55 2.62 -8.68 1.49
C ILE A 55 3.78 -9.27 2.34
#